data_967804e20088719898f93abc7564979c
#
_entry.id   967804e20088719898f93abc7564979c
#
_cell.length_a   1.000
_cell.length_b   1.000
_cell.length_c   1.000
_cell.angle_alpha   90.00
_cell.angle_beta   90.00
_cell.angle_gamma   90.00
#
_symmetry.space_group_name_H-M   'P 1'
#
loop_
_entity.id
_entity.type
_entity.pdbx_description
1 polymer ?
#
loop_
_entity_poly.entity_id
_entity_poly.type
_entity_poly.pdbx_seq_one_letter_code
_entity_poly.pdbx_strand_id
1 'polypeptide(L)'
;METKNLEGTRIESDLIGAREIPSSALYGVQTLRGVENFPISKYHLSDYPRFIYGLAVTKMAAARANHALGLLTDEQAKAIEQACQEIMDGQHHEHFPVDMIQGGAGTTTNMNANEVIANRALEIMGHERGEYQYCSPNDHVNCAQSTNDAYPTAIHVGLYYSHLNLVPHLKELIAALRAKGQEFAHIIKMGRTQLQDAVPMT
;
A
#
# COMPACT_ATOMS: atom_id res chain seq x y z
N MET A 1 14.35 1.16 -25.38
CA MET A 1 14.51 0.28 -24.23
C MET A 1 14.06 -1.10 -24.69
N GLU A 2 14.98 -2.04 -24.80
CA GLU A 2 14.63 -3.43 -25.08
C GLU A 2 13.85 -3.96 -23.88
N THR A 3 12.64 -4.46 -24.14
CA THR A 3 11.87 -5.22 -23.14
C THR A 3 12.61 -6.52 -22.89
N LYS A 4 13.35 -6.60 -21.76
CA LYS A 4 13.93 -7.86 -21.30
C LYS A 4 12.82 -8.91 -21.23
N ASN A 5 13.06 -10.09 -21.80
CA ASN A 5 12.11 -11.20 -21.77
C ASN A 5 12.00 -11.69 -20.31
N LEU A 6 10.92 -11.33 -19.64
CA LEU A 6 10.66 -11.70 -18.23
C LEU A 6 9.85 -13.02 -18.12
N GLU A 7 9.92 -13.86 -19.15
CA GLU A 7 9.37 -15.22 -19.11
C GLU A 7 10.28 -16.12 -18.26
N GLY A 8 9.67 -16.92 -17.38
CA GLY A 8 10.39 -17.87 -16.51
C GLY A 8 10.35 -17.49 -15.04
N THR A 9 11.22 -18.12 -14.28
CA THR A 9 11.38 -17.91 -12.83
C THR A 9 12.79 -17.47 -12.50
N ARG A 10 12.95 -16.71 -11.40
CA ARG A 10 14.23 -16.46 -10.74
C ARG A 10 14.22 -17.09 -9.37
N ILE A 11 15.39 -17.44 -8.86
CA ILE A 11 15.55 -18.03 -7.52
C ILE A 11 15.97 -16.90 -6.56
N GLU A 12 15.20 -16.73 -5.50
CA GLU A 12 15.60 -15.91 -4.35
C GLU A 12 15.66 -16.77 -3.09
N SER A 13 16.49 -16.38 -2.14
CA SER A 13 16.68 -17.10 -0.89
C SER A 13 16.67 -16.17 0.31
N ASP A 14 16.17 -16.68 1.42
CA ASP A 14 16.27 -16.10 2.75
C ASP A 14 16.82 -17.12 3.75
N LEU A 15 16.79 -16.82 5.05
CA LEU A 15 17.29 -17.70 6.09
C LEU A 15 16.52 -19.05 6.20
N ILE A 16 15.32 -19.15 5.61
CA ILE A 16 14.49 -20.35 5.63
C ILE A 16 14.75 -21.23 4.40
N GLY A 17 15.33 -20.67 3.34
CA GLY A 17 15.72 -21.38 2.12
C GLY A 17 15.27 -20.71 0.83
N ALA A 18 15.60 -21.35 -0.29
CA ALA A 18 15.31 -20.82 -1.62
C ALA A 18 13.86 -21.04 -2.06
N ARG A 19 13.36 -20.14 -2.91
CA ARG A 19 12.07 -20.22 -3.61
C ARG A 19 12.21 -19.71 -5.04
N GLU A 20 11.40 -20.27 -5.92
CA GLU A 20 11.23 -19.77 -7.28
C GLU A 20 10.16 -18.70 -7.30
N ILE A 21 10.46 -17.57 -7.93
CA ILE A 21 9.59 -16.41 -8.05
C ILE A 21 9.44 -16.08 -9.54
N PRO A 22 8.24 -15.74 -10.04
CA PRO A 22 8.10 -15.30 -11.43
C PRO A 22 9.07 -14.16 -11.75
N SER A 23 9.82 -14.27 -12.85
CA SER A 23 10.79 -13.25 -13.24
C SER A 23 10.12 -11.88 -13.48
N SER A 24 8.83 -11.88 -13.86
CA SER A 24 8.01 -10.67 -14.02
C SER A 24 7.64 -9.98 -12.70
N ALA A 25 7.69 -10.69 -11.55
CA ALA A 25 7.30 -10.13 -10.27
C ALA A 25 8.35 -9.17 -9.70
N LEU A 26 7.92 -8.00 -9.19
CA LEU A 26 8.78 -7.09 -8.42
C LEU A 26 8.87 -7.50 -6.95
N TYR A 27 7.92 -8.29 -6.43
CA TYR A 27 8.02 -8.82 -5.07
C TYR A 27 9.07 -9.94 -5.00
N GLY A 28 9.54 -10.24 -3.79
CA GLY A 28 10.58 -11.22 -3.53
C GLY A 28 10.09 -12.41 -2.70
N VAL A 29 11.06 -13.13 -2.12
CA VAL A 29 10.83 -14.39 -1.40
C VAL A 29 9.97 -14.24 -0.15
N GLN A 30 10.06 -13.14 0.57
CA GLN A 30 9.29 -12.95 1.79
C GLN A 30 7.82 -12.67 1.48
N THR A 31 7.55 -11.92 0.42
CA THR A 31 6.18 -11.74 -0.09
C THR A 31 5.58 -13.07 -0.54
N LEU A 32 6.32 -13.87 -1.31
CA LEU A 32 5.85 -15.18 -1.74
C LEU A 32 5.46 -16.06 -0.55
N ARG A 33 6.31 -16.12 0.49
CA ARG A 33 5.98 -16.85 1.73
C ARG A 33 4.73 -16.28 2.42
N GLY A 34 4.55 -14.97 2.40
CA GLY A 34 3.35 -14.33 2.94
C GLY A 34 2.08 -14.77 2.20
N VAL A 35 2.13 -14.83 0.89
CA VAL A 35 1.02 -15.31 0.05
C VAL A 35 0.72 -16.79 0.31
N GLU A 36 1.77 -17.62 0.42
CA GLU A 36 1.64 -19.07 0.73
C GLU A 36 1.07 -19.31 2.13
N ASN A 37 1.49 -18.53 3.12
CA ASN A 37 1.13 -18.76 4.53
C ASN A 37 -0.23 -18.19 4.93
N PHE A 38 -0.70 -17.14 4.26
CA PHE A 38 -1.91 -16.40 4.65
C PHE A 38 -2.92 -16.26 3.51
N PRO A 39 -3.37 -17.34 2.85
CA PRO A 39 -4.47 -17.28 1.89
C PRO A 39 -5.82 -17.30 2.65
N ILE A 40 -6.13 -16.22 3.38
CA ILE A 40 -7.22 -16.20 4.36
C ILE A 40 -8.48 -15.55 3.77
N SER A 41 -8.32 -14.44 3.07
CA SER A 41 -9.43 -13.71 2.48
C SER A 41 -9.26 -13.59 0.97
N LYS A 42 -10.25 -12.98 0.32
CA LYS A 42 -10.18 -12.64 -1.11
C LYS A 42 -9.72 -11.20 -1.35
N TYR A 43 -9.31 -10.51 -0.31
CA TYR A 43 -8.90 -9.10 -0.38
C TYR A 43 -7.39 -9.02 -0.29
N HIS A 44 -6.77 -8.50 -1.34
CA HIS A 44 -5.33 -8.32 -1.44
C HIS A 44 -4.95 -6.85 -1.26
N LEU A 45 -3.71 -6.60 -0.93
CA LEU A 45 -3.22 -5.23 -0.77
C LEU A 45 -3.37 -4.41 -2.07
N SER A 46 -3.25 -5.06 -3.24
CA SER A 46 -3.51 -4.46 -4.56
C SER A 46 -4.89 -3.84 -4.72
N ASP A 47 -5.90 -4.29 -3.94
CA ASP A 47 -7.26 -3.73 -3.96
C ASP A 47 -7.36 -2.37 -3.23
N TYR A 48 -6.29 -1.96 -2.53
CA TYR A 48 -6.25 -0.77 -1.68
C TYR A 48 -5.20 0.25 -2.14
N PRO A 49 -5.38 0.90 -3.30
CA PRO A 49 -4.35 1.78 -3.89
C PRO A 49 -3.94 2.94 -2.98
N ARG A 50 -4.83 3.44 -2.12
CA ARG A 50 -4.49 4.49 -1.15
C ARG A 50 -3.59 4.00 -0.03
N PHE A 51 -3.69 2.73 0.33
CA PHE A 51 -2.78 2.14 1.31
C PHE A 51 -1.38 1.92 0.68
N ILE A 52 -1.32 1.40 -0.54
CA ILE A 52 -0.05 1.28 -1.30
C ILE A 52 0.61 2.65 -1.46
N TYR A 53 -0.16 3.69 -1.80
CA TYR A 53 0.31 5.07 -1.81
C TYR A 53 0.92 5.47 -0.46
N GLY A 54 0.24 5.17 0.64
CA GLY A 54 0.74 5.45 2.00
C GLY A 54 2.05 4.74 2.32
N LEU A 55 2.21 3.49 1.89
CA LEU A 55 3.47 2.75 2.02
C LEU A 55 4.59 3.43 1.23
N ALA A 56 4.35 3.79 -0.03
CA ALA A 56 5.35 4.44 -0.87
C ALA A 56 5.77 5.81 -0.31
N VAL A 57 4.82 6.64 0.16
CA VAL A 57 5.13 7.93 0.84
C VAL A 57 6.02 7.71 2.05
N THR A 58 5.68 6.73 2.90
CA THR A 58 6.44 6.44 4.12
C THR A 58 7.86 6.00 3.79
N LYS A 59 8.02 5.10 2.80
CA LYS A 59 9.34 4.61 2.36
C LYS A 59 10.17 5.71 1.70
N MET A 60 9.55 6.56 0.89
CA MET A 60 10.23 7.71 0.29
C MET A 60 10.74 8.68 1.37
N ALA A 61 9.92 9.00 2.37
CA ALA A 61 10.31 9.89 3.45
C ALA A 61 11.49 9.30 4.26
N ALA A 62 11.44 8.01 4.56
CA ALA A 62 12.52 7.30 5.26
C ALA A 62 13.81 7.28 4.42
N ALA A 63 13.71 7.00 3.12
CA ALA A 63 14.88 7.02 2.22
C ALA A 63 15.56 8.40 2.19
N ARG A 64 14.80 9.48 2.11
CA ARG A 64 15.32 10.86 2.16
C ARG A 64 16.03 11.16 3.48
N ALA A 65 15.42 10.76 4.59
CA ALA A 65 16.03 10.94 5.92
C ALA A 65 17.33 10.15 6.06
N ASN A 66 17.33 8.88 5.65
CA ASN A 66 18.50 8.02 5.70
C ASN A 66 19.63 8.51 4.77
N HIS A 67 19.29 9.02 3.60
CA HIS A 67 20.26 9.64 2.70
C HIS A 67 20.89 10.89 3.34
N ALA A 68 20.09 11.78 3.92
CA ALA A 68 20.60 12.97 4.61
C ALA A 68 21.52 12.63 5.81
N LEU A 69 21.34 11.45 6.40
CA LEU A 69 22.19 10.93 7.47
C LEU A 69 23.41 10.12 6.97
N GLY A 70 23.56 9.97 5.67
CA GLY A 70 24.67 9.22 5.05
C GLY A 70 24.55 7.71 5.17
N LEU A 71 23.34 7.18 5.44
CA LEU A 71 23.07 5.74 5.53
C LEU A 71 22.73 5.11 4.17
N LEU A 72 22.37 5.92 3.18
CA LEU A 72 22.16 5.52 1.78
C LEU A 72 23.08 6.31 0.87
N THR A 73 23.53 5.69 -0.20
CA THR A 73 24.26 6.39 -1.27
C THR A 73 23.30 7.27 -2.10
N ASP A 74 23.85 8.24 -2.83
CA ASP A 74 23.08 9.08 -3.76
C ASP A 74 22.31 8.25 -4.79
N GLU A 75 22.92 7.20 -5.30
CA GLU A 75 22.33 6.31 -6.30
C GLU A 75 21.17 5.52 -5.73
N GLN A 76 21.36 4.87 -4.57
CA GLN A 76 20.31 4.13 -3.87
C GLN A 76 19.13 5.03 -3.50
N ALA A 77 19.38 6.19 -2.93
CA ALA A 77 18.31 7.12 -2.52
C ALA A 77 17.48 7.58 -3.72
N LYS A 78 18.13 7.99 -4.83
CA LYS A 78 17.43 8.41 -6.05
C LYS A 78 16.61 7.27 -6.66
N ALA A 79 17.16 6.06 -6.71
CA ALA A 79 16.47 4.91 -7.27
C ALA A 79 15.25 4.51 -6.40
N ILE A 80 15.39 4.50 -5.07
CA ILE A 80 14.28 4.25 -4.14
C ILE A 80 13.21 5.34 -4.26
N GLU A 81 13.60 6.62 -4.31
CA GLU A 81 12.64 7.73 -4.48
C GLU A 81 11.88 7.62 -5.80
N GLN A 82 12.55 7.29 -6.91
CA GLN A 82 11.89 7.10 -8.19
C GLN A 82 10.94 5.90 -8.16
N ALA A 83 11.35 4.77 -7.60
CA ALA A 83 10.48 3.60 -7.45
C ALA A 83 9.23 3.93 -6.62
N CYS A 84 9.40 4.65 -5.50
CA CYS A 84 8.27 5.11 -4.68
C CYS A 84 7.36 6.06 -5.45
N GLN A 85 7.90 6.97 -6.27
CA GLN A 85 7.11 7.89 -7.08
C GLN A 85 6.27 7.15 -8.11
N GLU A 86 6.84 6.17 -8.81
CA GLU A 86 6.10 5.34 -9.77
C GLU A 86 4.92 4.60 -9.09
N ILE A 87 5.13 4.06 -7.88
CA ILE A 87 4.08 3.43 -7.09
C ILE A 87 2.99 4.45 -6.67
N MET A 88 3.38 5.65 -6.27
CA MET A 88 2.45 6.73 -5.92
C MET A 88 1.61 7.18 -7.12
N ASP A 89 2.17 7.10 -8.33
CA ASP A 89 1.51 7.40 -9.60
C ASP A 89 0.60 6.27 -10.09
N GLY A 90 0.47 5.20 -9.30
CA GLY A 90 -0.43 4.07 -9.57
C GLY A 90 0.19 2.93 -10.38
N GLN A 91 1.52 2.94 -10.58
CA GLN A 91 2.23 1.85 -11.26
C GLN A 91 2.60 0.74 -10.27
N HIS A 92 2.79 -0.49 -10.77
CA HIS A 92 3.28 -1.64 -10.01
C HIS A 92 2.36 -2.17 -8.90
N HIS A 93 1.11 -1.72 -8.82
CA HIS A 93 0.17 -2.14 -7.77
C HIS A 93 -0.17 -3.64 -7.85
N GLU A 94 -0.08 -4.26 -9.02
CA GLU A 94 -0.25 -5.70 -9.24
C GLU A 94 0.80 -6.55 -8.53
N HIS A 95 1.92 -5.96 -8.11
CA HIS A 95 2.98 -6.62 -7.35
C HIS A 95 2.77 -6.62 -5.83
N PHE A 96 1.57 -6.26 -5.36
CA PHE A 96 1.17 -6.30 -3.95
C PHE A 96 0.12 -7.39 -3.69
N PRO A 97 0.47 -8.70 -3.85
CA PRO A 97 -0.49 -9.80 -3.82
C PRO A 97 -0.83 -10.29 -2.41
N VAL A 98 -0.24 -9.73 -1.35
CA VAL A 98 -0.45 -10.21 0.02
C VAL A 98 -1.88 -9.98 0.48
N ASP A 99 -2.41 -10.95 1.24
CA ASP A 99 -3.74 -10.85 1.85
C ASP A 99 -3.76 -9.72 2.88
N MET A 100 -4.92 -9.05 3.01
CA MET A 100 -5.12 -8.01 4.04
C MET A 100 -5.14 -8.58 5.45
N ILE A 101 -5.44 -9.88 5.61
CA ILE A 101 -5.36 -10.60 6.88
C ILE A 101 -4.06 -11.37 6.92
N GLN A 102 -3.20 -11.03 7.87
CA GLN A 102 -1.88 -11.62 8.01
C GLN A 102 -1.47 -11.73 9.48
N GLY A 103 -0.47 -12.56 9.79
CA GLY A 103 0.09 -12.66 11.13
C GLY A 103 0.95 -11.45 11.50
N GLY A 104 1.02 -11.13 12.80
CA GLY A 104 1.83 -10.04 13.33
C GLY A 104 1.25 -8.64 13.07
N ALA A 105 2.09 -7.62 13.19
CA ALA A 105 1.71 -6.20 13.08
C ALA A 105 2.00 -5.62 11.69
N GLY A 106 1.63 -6.33 10.61
CA GLY A 106 1.78 -5.88 9.24
C GLY A 106 3.14 -6.18 8.60
N THR A 107 3.90 -7.13 9.14
CA THR A 107 5.24 -7.47 8.65
C THR A 107 5.21 -7.91 7.18
N THR A 108 4.26 -8.76 6.79
CA THR A 108 4.11 -9.23 5.41
C THR A 108 3.88 -8.07 4.44
N THR A 109 2.99 -7.13 4.77
CA THR A 109 2.74 -5.93 3.98
C THR A 109 3.98 -5.03 3.88
N ASN A 110 4.67 -4.80 5.01
CA ASN A 110 5.89 -3.99 5.02
C ASN A 110 6.98 -4.61 4.15
N MET A 111 7.17 -5.93 4.23
CA MET A 111 8.16 -6.62 3.40
C MET A 111 7.77 -6.65 1.94
N ASN A 112 6.49 -6.79 1.60
CA ASN A 112 6.02 -6.67 0.22
C ASN A 112 6.40 -5.30 -0.37
N ALA A 113 6.13 -4.22 0.34
CA ALA A 113 6.54 -2.89 -0.10
C ALA A 113 8.07 -2.76 -0.24
N ASN A 114 8.83 -3.27 0.73
CA ASN A 114 10.29 -3.23 0.68
C ASN A 114 10.86 -3.97 -0.54
N GLU A 115 10.34 -5.17 -0.84
CA GLU A 115 10.81 -5.98 -1.95
C GLU A 115 10.44 -5.37 -3.31
N VAL A 116 9.21 -4.87 -3.47
CA VAL A 116 8.77 -4.20 -4.70
C VAL A 116 9.63 -2.96 -4.96
N ILE A 117 9.84 -2.13 -3.95
CA ILE A 117 10.66 -0.90 -4.07
C ILE A 117 12.11 -1.26 -4.36
N ALA A 118 12.68 -2.26 -3.67
CA ALA A 118 14.07 -2.66 -3.87
C ALA A 118 14.31 -3.20 -5.28
N ASN A 119 13.45 -4.11 -5.76
CA ASN A 119 13.59 -4.67 -7.10
C ASN A 119 13.37 -3.62 -8.18
N ARG A 120 12.44 -2.69 -7.98
CA ARG A 120 12.29 -1.58 -8.94
C ARG A 120 13.48 -0.63 -8.90
N ALA A 121 14.03 -0.32 -7.72
CA ALA A 121 15.25 0.47 -7.58
C ALA A 121 16.45 -0.20 -8.26
N LEU A 122 16.62 -1.52 -8.12
CA LEU A 122 17.64 -2.28 -8.84
C LEU A 122 17.53 -2.10 -10.36
N GLU A 123 16.33 -2.22 -10.93
CA GLU A 123 16.11 -1.96 -12.37
C GLU A 123 16.49 -0.55 -12.78
N ILE A 124 16.14 0.46 -11.97
CA ILE A 124 16.47 1.88 -12.22
C ILE A 124 17.99 2.07 -12.21
N MET A 125 18.72 1.36 -11.35
CA MET A 125 20.18 1.36 -11.26
C MET A 125 20.86 0.50 -12.36
N GLY A 126 20.07 -0.23 -13.18
CA GLY A 126 20.59 -1.08 -14.25
C GLY A 126 20.97 -2.50 -13.83
N HIS A 127 20.55 -2.93 -12.65
CA HIS A 127 20.77 -4.27 -12.09
C HIS A 127 19.59 -5.21 -12.36
N GLU A 128 19.81 -6.50 -12.14
CA GLU A 128 18.78 -7.52 -12.19
C GLU A 128 17.99 -7.56 -10.86
N ARG A 129 16.72 -7.97 -10.94
CA ARG A 129 15.90 -8.23 -9.75
C ARG A 129 16.54 -9.30 -8.88
N GLY A 130 16.54 -9.10 -7.58
CA GLY A 130 17.16 -10.00 -6.61
C GLY A 130 18.63 -9.76 -6.35
N GLU A 131 19.30 -8.85 -7.05
CA GLU A 131 20.69 -8.45 -6.77
C GLU A 131 20.80 -7.54 -5.54
N TYR A 132 20.29 -8.02 -4.41
CA TYR A 132 20.11 -7.27 -3.16
C TYR A 132 21.40 -6.74 -2.52
N GLN A 133 22.56 -7.13 -3.01
CA GLN A 133 23.86 -6.52 -2.64
C GLN A 133 23.94 -5.04 -3.03
N TYR A 134 23.19 -4.60 -4.05
CA TYR A 134 23.16 -3.20 -4.49
C TYR A 134 22.02 -2.41 -3.87
N CYS A 135 20.82 -3.01 -3.74
CA CYS A 135 19.68 -2.42 -3.06
C CYS A 135 18.86 -3.49 -2.34
N SER A 136 19.11 -3.65 -1.03
CA SER A 136 18.44 -4.64 -0.17
C SER A 136 17.10 -4.14 0.32
N PRO A 137 16.04 -4.99 0.31
CA PRO A 137 14.76 -4.67 0.96
C PRO A 137 14.89 -4.33 2.45
N ASN A 138 15.78 -5.05 3.15
CA ASN A 138 15.96 -4.89 4.60
C ASN A 138 16.94 -3.76 4.95
N ASP A 139 18.14 -3.80 4.34
CA ASP A 139 19.24 -2.95 4.77
C ASP A 139 19.18 -1.54 4.19
N HIS A 140 18.52 -1.36 3.02
CA HIS A 140 18.41 -0.09 2.35
C HIS A 140 16.98 0.47 2.37
N VAL A 141 15.98 -0.23 1.82
CA VAL A 141 14.60 0.28 1.77
C VAL A 141 13.97 0.36 3.16
N ASN A 142 14.25 -0.63 4.03
CA ASN A 142 13.76 -0.65 5.41
C ASN A 142 14.78 -0.12 6.43
N CYS A 143 15.87 0.49 5.98
CA CYS A 143 16.91 1.04 6.86
C CYS A 143 16.29 1.90 7.97
N ALA A 144 16.71 1.65 9.22
CA ALA A 144 16.29 2.37 10.42
C ALA A 144 14.76 2.42 10.64
N GLN A 145 14.00 1.43 10.14
CA GLN A 145 12.55 1.40 10.29
C GLN A 145 12.10 0.13 11.00
N SER A 146 11.17 0.29 11.95
CA SER A 146 10.36 -0.80 12.48
C SER A 146 9.07 -0.93 11.68
N THR A 147 8.60 -2.16 11.45
CA THR A 147 7.25 -2.39 10.91
C THR A 147 6.19 -1.71 11.78
N ASN A 148 6.38 -1.69 13.11
CA ASN A 148 5.44 -1.09 14.06
C ASN A 148 5.29 0.43 13.88
N ASP A 149 6.23 1.09 13.20
CA ASP A 149 6.14 2.51 12.84
C ASP A 149 5.72 2.69 11.38
N ALA A 150 6.38 2.00 10.45
CA ALA A 150 6.15 2.18 9.03
C ALA A 150 4.73 1.75 8.59
N TYR A 151 4.24 0.61 9.07
CA TYR A 151 2.94 0.08 8.70
C TYR A 151 1.77 0.97 9.19
N PRO A 152 1.65 1.33 10.48
CA PRO A 152 0.56 2.21 10.91
C PRO A 152 0.69 3.63 10.34
N THR A 153 1.88 4.15 10.11
CA THR A 153 2.07 5.43 9.42
C THR A 153 1.50 5.38 8.02
N ALA A 154 1.80 4.32 7.26
CA ALA A 154 1.25 4.13 5.92
C ALA A 154 -0.29 4.03 5.93
N ILE A 155 -0.88 3.35 6.92
CA ILE A 155 -2.34 3.30 7.10
C ILE A 155 -2.90 4.72 7.32
N HIS A 156 -2.32 5.49 8.23
CA HIS A 156 -2.79 6.86 8.51
C HIS A 156 -2.69 7.76 7.29
N VAL A 157 -1.59 7.69 6.53
CA VAL A 157 -1.44 8.42 5.27
C VAL A 157 -2.51 7.99 4.26
N GLY A 158 -2.69 6.68 4.06
CA GLY A 158 -3.71 6.14 3.15
C GLY A 158 -5.14 6.55 3.53
N LEU A 159 -5.47 6.51 4.82
CA LEU A 159 -6.76 6.97 5.35
C LEU A 159 -6.96 8.47 5.13
N TYR A 160 -5.93 9.29 5.34
CA TYR A 160 -6.00 10.72 5.09
C TYR A 160 -6.37 11.01 3.63
N TYR A 161 -5.69 10.39 2.66
CA TYR A 161 -6.02 10.58 1.24
C TYR A 161 -7.38 9.99 0.85
N SER A 162 -7.81 8.91 1.48
CA SER A 162 -9.17 8.37 1.30
C SER A 162 -10.24 9.33 1.84
N HIS A 163 -9.96 9.94 3.00
CA HIS A 163 -10.83 10.95 3.62
C HIS A 163 -11.05 12.17 2.72
N LEU A 164 -10.01 12.64 2.03
CA LEU A 164 -10.13 13.79 1.12
C LEU A 164 -11.14 13.54 -0.01
N ASN A 165 -11.31 12.30 -0.44
CA ASN A 165 -12.31 11.93 -1.44
C ASN A 165 -13.71 11.76 -0.82
N LEU A 166 -13.81 11.17 0.37
CA LEU A 166 -15.10 10.85 1.01
C LEU A 166 -15.85 12.11 1.48
N VAL A 167 -15.14 13.05 2.10
CA VAL A 167 -15.75 14.21 2.75
C VAL A 167 -16.56 15.12 1.81
N PRO A 168 -16.13 15.42 0.58
CA PRO A 168 -16.96 16.17 -0.37
C PRO A 168 -18.31 15.52 -0.61
N HIS A 169 -18.34 14.22 -0.88
CA HIS A 169 -19.59 13.49 -1.13
C HIS A 169 -20.51 13.43 0.10
N LEU A 170 -19.94 13.31 1.30
CA LEU A 170 -20.73 13.42 2.54
C LEU A 170 -21.33 14.82 2.71
N LYS A 171 -20.59 15.86 2.37
CA LYS A 171 -21.12 17.24 2.40
C LYS A 171 -22.27 17.45 1.41
N GLU A 172 -22.14 16.90 0.20
CA GLU A 172 -23.21 16.92 -0.81
C GLU A 172 -24.46 16.19 -0.31
N LEU A 173 -24.29 15.00 0.28
CA LEU A 173 -25.40 14.23 0.86
C LEU A 173 -26.09 15.02 1.99
N ILE A 174 -25.32 15.64 2.89
CA ILE A 174 -25.86 16.46 3.97
C ILE A 174 -26.66 17.64 3.41
N ALA A 175 -26.14 18.32 2.38
CA ALA A 175 -26.83 19.43 1.74
C ALA A 175 -28.15 19.00 1.09
N ALA A 176 -28.14 17.86 0.38
CA ALA A 176 -29.34 17.30 -0.23
C ALA A 176 -30.40 16.90 0.80
N LEU A 177 -30.02 16.25 1.90
CA LEU A 177 -30.92 15.89 2.98
C LEU A 177 -31.51 17.13 3.67
N ARG A 178 -30.70 18.15 3.91
CA ARG A 178 -31.17 19.43 4.48
C ARG A 178 -32.18 20.14 3.56
N ALA A 179 -31.88 20.17 2.26
CA ALA A 179 -32.79 20.78 1.28
C ALA A 179 -34.15 20.04 1.23
N LYS A 180 -34.12 18.68 1.24
CA LYS A 180 -35.34 17.89 1.30
C LYS A 180 -36.09 18.02 2.63
N GLY A 181 -35.38 18.15 3.73
CA GLY A 181 -35.99 18.45 5.03
C GLY A 181 -36.74 19.80 5.02
N GLN A 182 -36.18 20.84 4.41
CA GLN A 182 -36.84 22.14 4.23
C GLN A 182 -38.05 22.06 3.27
N GLU A 183 -37.89 21.37 2.12
CA GLU A 183 -38.94 21.16 1.13
C GLU A 183 -40.16 20.50 1.75
N PHE A 184 -39.97 19.52 2.63
CA PHE A 184 -41.04 18.75 3.23
C PHE A 184 -41.45 19.20 4.65
N ALA A 185 -40.88 20.31 5.17
CA ALA A 185 -41.15 20.77 6.54
C ALA A 185 -42.63 21.06 6.84
N HIS A 186 -43.43 21.36 5.80
CA HIS A 186 -44.87 21.61 5.94
C HIS A 186 -45.73 20.33 5.85
N ILE A 187 -45.12 19.17 5.51
CA ILE A 187 -45.85 17.92 5.36
C ILE A 187 -45.85 17.15 6.68
N ILE A 188 -47.02 17.04 7.29
CA ILE A 188 -47.21 16.28 8.53
C ILE A 188 -47.27 14.78 8.19
N LYS A 189 -46.50 13.99 8.89
CA LYS A 189 -46.51 12.54 8.83
C LYS A 189 -46.54 11.90 10.22
N MET A 190 -46.92 10.63 10.28
CA MET A 190 -46.79 9.87 11.52
C MET A 190 -45.40 9.23 11.59
N GLY A 191 -44.60 9.61 12.58
CA GLY A 191 -43.39 8.91 12.94
C GLY A 191 -43.71 7.54 13.48
N ARG A 192 -42.87 6.53 13.22
CA ARG A 192 -43.10 5.13 13.60
C ARG A 192 -41.94 4.57 14.38
N THR A 193 -42.29 3.67 15.31
CA THR A 193 -41.34 2.81 16.03
C THR A 193 -41.67 1.38 15.65
N GLN A 194 -40.79 0.71 14.90
CA GLN A 194 -41.06 -0.58 14.29
C GLN A 194 -42.34 -0.53 13.42
N LEU A 195 -43.38 -1.27 13.77
CA LEU A 195 -44.67 -1.34 13.04
C LEU A 195 -45.77 -0.48 13.66
N GLN A 196 -45.48 0.27 14.73
CA GLN A 196 -46.44 1.07 15.46
C GLN A 196 -46.31 2.57 15.18
N ASP A 197 -47.43 3.25 15.12
CA ASP A 197 -47.47 4.71 15.08
C ASP A 197 -46.96 5.25 16.44
N ALA A 198 -46.10 6.27 16.38
CA ALA A 198 -45.52 6.89 17.57
C ALA A 198 -46.03 8.33 17.74
N VAL A 199 -45.47 9.25 16.96
CA VAL A 199 -45.78 10.71 17.11
C VAL A 199 -45.98 11.35 15.76
N PRO A 200 -46.88 12.41 15.66
CA PRO A 200 -46.88 13.27 14.50
C PRO A 200 -45.59 14.07 14.40
N MET A 201 -45.07 14.19 13.21
CA MET A 201 -43.83 14.93 12.93
C MET A 201 -43.82 15.46 11.50
N THR A 202 -42.93 16.40 11.20
CA THR A 202 -42.68 16.93 9.84
C THR A 202 -41.42 16.34 9.25
#